data_2241e3fc4a2d759d73157ea50960f0ee
#
_entry.id   2241e3fc4a2d759d73157ea50960f0ee
#
_cell.length_a   1.000
_cell.length_b   1.000
_cell.length_c   1.000
_cell.angle_alpha   90.00
_cell.angle_beta   90.00
_cell.angle_gamma   90.00
#
_symmetry.space_group_name_H-M   'P 1'
#
loop_
_entity.id
_entity.type
_entity.pdbx_description
1 polymer ?
#
loop_
_entity_poly.entity_id
_entity_poly.type
_entity_poly.pdbx_seq_one_letter_code
_entity_poly.pdbx_strand_id
1 'polypeptide(L)'
;RAASTELGADYGYMFEVVKGYPDDLAVKALDDKTLEVTLANYVAYWNELLAFPAYFPVREDVVSNESWATDPSTYVSNGMYKLTAWEHNSVITLTKNPDHPDADQVTMDEIKFYLSDDANNMLSNFKNGDWLLIDDVPNEEIPALKVQYPNELVVAGQIGTYYVCWNVNEDILPANSGLTGEAAEKAKAEIRKALSLVLDRNYICDEIGQAGQVPASSFVAMGMTNADGSQFYQT
;
A
#
# COMPACT_ATOMS: atom_id res chain seq x y z
N ARG A 1 10.19 -10.06 15.08
CA ARG A 1 11.02 -9.45 14.01
C ARG A 1 10.36 -8.21 13.44
N ALA A 2 9.12 -8.28 12.97
CA ALA A 2 8.42 -7.13 12.38
C ALA A 2 8.23 -5.94 13.35
N ALA A 3 8.17 -6.18 14.65
CA ALA A 3 8.10 -5.13 15.67
C ALA A 3 9.47 -4.61 16.14
N SER A 4 10.58 -5.22 15.67
CA SER A 4 11.92 -4.83 16.09
C SER A 4 12.32 -3.46 15.59
N THR A 5 12.64 -2.56 16.50
CA THR A 5 13.16 -1.22 16.17
C THR A 5 14.57 -1.25 15.60
N GLU A 6 15.37 -2.28 15.94
CA GLU A 6 16.72 -2.48 15.40
C GLU A 6 16.72 -2.77 13.90
N LEU A 7 15.67 -3.43 13.41
CA LEU A 7 15.53 -3.77 11.99
C LEU A 7 14.93 -2.65 11.15
N GLY A 8 14.49 -1.53 11.76
CA GLY A 8 13.87 -0.41 11.09
C GLY A 8 12.63 -0.82 10.28
N ALA A 9 11.84 -1.77 10.81
CA ALA A 9 10.70 -2.33 10.11
C ALA A 9 9.58 -1.29 9.92
N ASP A 10 9.25 -0.95 8.69
CA ASP A 10 8.28 0.10 8.33
C ASP A 10 6.89 -0.14 8.91
N TYR A 11 6.52 -1.41 9.11
CA TYR A 11 5.20 -1.80 9.64
C TYR A 11 5.22 -2.21 11.11
N GLY A 12 6.30 -1.94 11.84
CA GLY A 12 6.43 -2.25 13.26
C GLY A 12 5.33 -1.63 14.11
N TYR A 13 4.88 -0.42 13.76
CA TYR A 13 3.81 0.30 14.46
C TYR A 13 2.48 -0.47 14.52
N MET A 14 2.22 -1.38 13.60
CA MET A 14 0.99 -2.20 13.60
C MET A 14 0.88 -3.09 14.83
N PHE A 15 2.00 -3.36 15.52
CA PHE A 15 2.04 -4.14 16.77
C PHE A 15 1.78 -3.30 18.02
N GLU A 16 1.54 -1.99 17.91
CA GLU A 16 1.17 -1.12 19.06
C GLU A 16 -0.10 -1.57 19.77
N VAL A 17 -0.98 -2.28 19.06
CA VAL A 17 -2.19 -2.88 19.63
C VAL A 17 -1.90 -4.05 20.58
N VAL A 18 -0.70 -4.64 20.51
CA VAL A 18 -0.25 -5.72 21.38
C VAL A 18 0.41 -5.12 22.61
N LYS A 19 -0.01 -5.60 23.79
CA LYS A 19 0.53 -5.14 25.07
C LYS A 19 2.05 -5.39 25.12
N GLY A 20 2.77 -4.40 25.62
CA GLY A 20 4.22 -4.47 25.78
C GLY A 20 5.06 -4.08 24.57
N TYR A 21 4.41 -3.60 23.49
CA TYR A 21 5.14 -3.02 22.34
C TYR A 21 5.99 -1.80 22.79
N PRO A 22 7.19 -1.60 22.22
CA PRO A 22 7.83 -2.43 21.20
C PRO A 22 8.72 -3.58 21.74
N ASP A 23 9.09 -3.56 23.02
CA ASP A 23 10.23 -4.34 23.52
C ASP A 23 9.83 -5.68 24.14
N ASP A 24 8.62 -5.79 24.72
CA ASP A 24 8.18 -6.98 25.47
C ASP A 24 6.73 -7.35 25.09
N LEU A 25 6.56 -7.76 23.83
CA LEU A 25 5.24 -8.13 23.32
C LEU A 25 4.62 -9.28 24.13
N ALA A 26 3.42 -9.07 24.66
CA ALA A 26 2.67 -10.06 25.41
C ALA A 26 2.11 -11.15 24.48
N VAL A 27 3.01 -11.95 23.91
CA VAL A 27 2.74 -13.09 23.04
C VAL A 27 3.34 -14.34 23.67
N LYS A 28 2.55 -15.38 23.87
CA LYS A 28 2.95 -16.58 24.56
C LYS A 28 2.44 -17.85 23.86
N ALA A 29 3.36 -18.77 23.56
CA ALA A 29 2.99 -20.12 23.19
C ALA A 29 2.59 -20.89 24.46
N LEU A 30 1.35 -21.33 24.57
CA LEU A 30 0.85 -22.13 25.68
C LEU A 30 1.17 -23.61 25.50
N ASP A 31 1.13 -24.06 24.26
CA ASP A 31 1.47 -25.40 23.79
C ASP A 31 1.83 -25.35 22.29
N ASP A 32 2.07 -26.51 21.66
CA ASP A 32 2.49 -26.63 20.26
C ASP A 32 1.48 -26.10 19.23
N LYS A 33 0.25 -25.81 19.65
CA LYS A 33 -0.86 -25.41 18.78
C LYS A 33 -1.59 -24.15 19.24
N THR A 34 -1.26 -23.65 20.44
CA THR A 34 -2.00 -22.55 21.07
C THR A 34 -1.07 -21.36 21.28
N LEU A 35 -1.38 -20.25 20.63
CA LEU A 35 -0.74 -18.97 20.81
C LEU A 35 -1.68 -18.01 21.52
N GLU A 36 -1.25 -17.46 22.67
CA GLU A 36 -1.96 -16.41 23.40
C GLU A 36 -1.35 -15.04 23.07
N VAL A 37 -2.20 -14.10 22.67
CA VAL A 37 -1.81 -12.70 22.44
C VAL A 37 -2.65 -11.81 23.35
N THR A 38 -2.00 -10.98 24.16
CA THR A 38 -2.69 -10.01 25.02
C THR A 38 -2.65 -8.63 24.36
N LEU A 39 -3.81 -8.05 24.11
CA LEU A 39 -3.92 -6.72 23.52
C LEU A 39 -3.79 -5.63 24.60
N ALA A 40 -3.27 -4.46 24.19
CA ALA A 40 -3.13 -3.30 25.07
C ALA A 40 -4.50 -2.72 25.46
N ASN A 41 -5.44 -2.72 24.50
CA ASN A 41 -6.82 -2.26 24.66
C ASN A 41 -7.73 -3.14 23.81
N TYR A 42 -9.06 -2.91 23.88
CA TYR A 42 -10.00 -3.55 22.98
C TYR A 42 -9.79 -3.05 21.54
N VAL A 43 -9.57 -3.97 20.61
CA VAL A 43 -9.35 -3.71 19.18
C VAL A 43 -10.42 -4.45 18.40
N ALA A 44 -11.43 -3.73 17.91
CA ALA A 44 -12.57 -4.33 17.21
C ALA A 44 -12.17 -5.02 15.88
N TYR A 45 -11.10 -4.55 15.27
CA TYR A 45 -10.55 -5.01 13.97
C TYR A 45 -9.33 -5.92 14.12
N TRP A 46 -9.17 -6.57 15.28
CA TRP A 46 -8.03 -7.46 15.53
C TRP A 46 -7.89 -8.58 14.49
N ASN A 47 -9.01 -9.20 14.13
CA ASN A 47 -8.98 -10.30 13.17
C ASN A 47 -8.54 -9.84 11.76
N GLU A 48 -8.90 -8.64 11.37
CA GLU A 48 -8.49 -8.03 10.10
C GLU A 48 -6.98 -7.73 10.08
N LEU A 49 -6.43 -7.30 11.23
CA LEU A 49 -4.97 -7.10 11.35
C LEU A 49 -4.20 -8.39 11.15
N LEU A 50 -4.72 -9.54 11.59
CA LEU A 50 -4.05 -10.83 11.42
C LEU A 50 -3.92 -11.26 9.95
N ALA A 51 -4.75 -10.70 9.06
CA ALA A 51 -4.65 -10.91 7.62
C ALA A 51 -3.55 -10.04 6.94
N PHE A 52 -2.97 -9.09 7.67
CA PHE A 52 -1.91 -8.25 7.14
C PHE A 52 -0.56 -8.98 7.16
N PRO A 53 0.26 -8.89 6.08
CA PRO A 53 1.50 -9.66 5.95
C PRO A 53 2.49 -9.54 7.11
N ALA A 54 2.53 -8.39 7.83
CA ALA A 54 3.40 -8.21 8.97
C ALA A 54 3.10 -9.20 10.12
N TYR A 55 1.87 -9.73 10.19
CA TYR A 55 1.44 -10.72 11.20
C TYR A 55 1.63 -12.17 10.73
N PHE A 56 2.05 -12.40 9.49
CA PHE A 56 2.20 -13.78 9.00
C PHE A 56 3.33 -14.49 9.75
N PRO A 57 3.15 -15.76 10.09
CA PRO A 57 4.16 -16.55 10.77
C PRO A 57 5.36 -16.78 9.87
N VAL A 58 6.55 -16.68 10.43
CA VAL A 58 7.82 -16.92 9.75
C VAL A 58 8.63 -17.97 10.51
N ARG A 59 9.47 -18.72 9.82
CA ARG A 59 10.39 -19.68 10.43
C ARG A 59 11.65 -18.97 10.93
N GLU A 60 11.98 -19.18 12.20
CA GLU A 60 13.13 -18.53 12.84
C GLU A 60 14.46 -18.87 12.12
N ASP A 61 14.66 -20.14 11.75
CA ASP A 61 15.86 -20.60 11.04
C ASP A 61 16.04 -19.97 9.66
N VAL A 62 14.93 -19.56 9.02
CA VAL A 62 14.94 -18.89 7.71
C VAL A 62 15.22 -17.39 7.87
N VAL A 63 14.45 -16.70 8.73
CA VAL A 63 14.51 -15.24 8.86
C VAL A 63 15.74 -14.74 9.62
N SER A 64 16.54 -15.63 10.19
CA SER A 64 17.86 -15.29 10.74
C SER A 64 18.86 -14.87 9.66
N ASN A 65 18.66 -15.28 8.42
CA ASN A 65 19.37 -14.73 7.26
C ASN A 65 18.68 -13.43 6.81
N GLU A 66 19.39 -12.32 6.75
CA GLU A 66 18.82 -11.02 6.35
C GLU A 66 18.30 -11.01 4.90
N SER A 67 18.94 -11.78 4.02
CA SER A 67 18.56 -11.89 2.60
C SER A 67 17.54 -12.96 2.30
N TRP A 68 16.89 -13.57 3.31
CA TRP A 68 16.00 -14.71 3.14
C TRP A 68 14.85 -14.46 2.16
N ALA A 69 14.37 -13.21 2.07
CA ALA A 69 13.21 -12.84 1.26
C ALA A 69 13.58 -12.37 -0.16
N THR A 70 14.86 -12.33 -0.51
CA THR A 70 15.35 -11.81 -1.80
C THR A 70 15.99 -12.87 -2.68
N ASP A 71 16.09 -14.11 -2.20
CA ASP A 71 16.67 -15.24 -2.91
C ASP A 71 15.69 -16.42 -2.93
N PRO A 72 15.30 -16.93 -4.11
CA PRO A 72 14.41 -18.10 -4.22
C PRO A 72 14.87 -19.34 -3.45
N SER A 73 16.19 -19.53 -3.30
CA SER A 73 16.75 -20.68 -2.62
C SER A 73 16.55 -20.67 -1.10
N THR A 74 16.31 -19.49 -0.53
CA THR A 74 16.09 -19.27 0.91
C THR A 74 14.66 -18.88 1.27
N TYR A 75 13.86 -18.49 0.26
CA TYR A 75 12.47 -18.09 0.46
C TYR A 75 11.58 -19.29 0.77
N VAL A 76 10.91 -19.27 1.91
CA VAL A 76 9.98 -20.32 2.34
C VAL A 76 8.57 -19.75 2.45
N SER A 77 7.62 -20.40 1.79
CA SER A 77 6.22 -20.02 1.78
C SER A 77 5.32 -21.25 1.88
N ASN A 78 4.15 -21.07 2.48
CA ASN A 78 3.07 -22.07 2.50
C ASN A 78 1.95 -21.74 1.49
N GLY A 79 2.18 -20.80 0.57
CA GLY A 79 1.20 -20.41 -0.44
C GLY A 79 0.98 -21.45 -1.55
N MET A 80 -0.02 -21.19 -2.40
CA MET A 80 -0.37 -22.03 -3.55
C MET A 80 0.73 -22.07 -4.61
N TYR A 81 1.65 -21.11 -4.58
CA TYR A 81 2.81 -21.01 -5.46
C TYR A 81 4.09 -20.87 -4.65
N LYS A 82 5.18 -21.41 -5.19
CA LYS A 82 6.55 -21.27 -4.66
C LYS A 82 7.33 -20.30 -5.54
N LEU A 83 8.13 -19.42 -4.92
CA LEU A 83 9.10 -18.60 -5.62
C LEU A 83 10.22 -19.50 -6.16
N THR A 84 10.37 -19.57 -7.48
CA THR A 84 11.35 -20.47 -8.14
C THR A 84 12.45 -19.73 -8.87
N ALA A 85 12.20 -18.49 -9.29
CA ALA A 85 13.23 -17.62 -9.84
C ALA A 85 12.93 -16.16 -9.54
N TRP A 86 13.98 -15.38 -9.34
CA TRP A 86 13.90 -13.93 -9.22
C TRP A 86 15.10 -13.31 -9.94
N GLU A 87 14.87 -12.80 -11.11
CA GLU A 87 15.81 -11.95 -11.83
C GLU A 87 15.51 -10.51 -11.42
N HIS A 88 16.34 -9.97 -10.52
CA HIS A 88 16.13 -8.64 -9.96
C HIS A 88 16.03 -7.57 -11.05
N ASN A 89 15.07 -6.64 -10.91
CA ASN A 89 14.70 -5.60 -11.87
C ASN A 89 14.17 -6.13 -13.23
N SER A 90 13.82 -7.40 -13.34
CA SER A 90 13.35 -8.03 -14.58
C SER A 90 12.08 -8.85 -14.33
N VAL A 91 12.20 -10.03 -13.71
CA VAL A 91 11.06 -10.93 -13.58
C VAL A 91 11.12 -11.75 -12.28
N ILE A 92 9.95 -11.95 -11.67
CA ILE A 92 9.72 -12.92 -10.59
C ILE A 92 8.91 -14.07 -11.17
N THR A 93 9.39 -15.31 -10.98
CA THR A 93 8.69 -16.51 -11.42
C THR A 93 8.21 -17.30 -10.21
N LEU A 94 6.93 -17.58 -10.20
CA LEU A 94 6.29 -18.47 -9.23
C LEU A 94 5.81 -19.71 -9.93
N THR A 95 6.03 -20.89 -9.34
CA THR A 95 5.50 -22.17 -9.84
C THR A 95 4.52 -22.78 -8.84
N LYS A 96 3.55 -23.51 -9.35
CA LYS A 96 2.56 -24.22 -8.55
C LYS A 96 3.23 -25.04 -7.44
N ASN A 97 2.69 -24.91 -6.22
CA ASN A 97 3.14 -25.65 -5.06
C ASN A 97 2.37 -26.98 -4.96
N PRO A 98 2.95 -28.13 -5.31
CA PRO A 98 2.25 -29.41 -5.27
C PRO A 98 1.94 -29.90 -3.84
N ASP A 99 2.61 -29.31 -2.83
CA ASP A 99 2.43 -29.67 -1.43
C ASP A 99 1.31 -28.85 -0.74
N HIS A 100 0.71 -27.88 -1.46
CA HIS A 100 -0.40 -27.11 -0.91
C HIS A 100 -1.68 -27.97 -0.82
N PRO A 101 -2.47 -27.87 0.28
CA PRO A 101 -3.69 -28.67 0.44
C PRO A 101 -4.68 -28.54 -0.72
N ASP A 102 -4.78 -27.36 -1.34
CA ASP A 102 -5.68 -27.08 -2.47
C ASP A 102 -4.94 -27.08 -3.83
N ALA A 103 -3.81 -27.78 -3.94
CA ALA A 103 -3.03 -27.83 -5.18
C ALA A 103 -3.88 -28.25 -6.40
N ASP A 104 -4.83 -29.18 -6.21
CA ASP A 104 -5.70 -29.66 -7.28
C ASP A 104 -6.66 -28.58 -7.83
N GLN A 105 -6.92 -27.52 -7.08
CA GLN A 105 -7.75 -26.40 -7.51
C GLN A 105 -6.94 -25.34 -8.30
N VAL A 106 -5.61 -25.42 -8.26
CA VAL A 106 -4.72 -24.48 -8.96
C VAL A 106 -4.56 -24.94 -10.41
N THR A 107 -5.04 -24.12 -11.34
CA THR A 107 -5.05 -24.44 -12.79
C THR A 107 -3.83 -23.94 -13.54
N MET A 108 -3.18 -22.87 -13.06
CA MET A 108 -1.97 -22.32 -13.68
C MET A 108 -0.73 -22.98 -13.07
N ASP A 109 0.17 -23.47 -13.90
CA ASP A 109 1.42 -24.08 -13.45
C ASP A 109 2.48 -23.04 -13.08
N GLU A 110 2.47 -21.88 -13.74
CA GLU A 110 3.46 -20.82 -13.58
C GLU A 110 2.79 -19.43 -13.64
N ILE A 111 3.31 -18.50 -12.83
CA ILE A 111 2.97 -17.07 -12.87
C ILE A 111 4.28 -16.29 -12.98
N LYS A 112 4.35 -15.37 -13.94
CA LYS A 112 5.47 -14.44 -14.10
C LYS A 112 5.03 -13.02 -13.81
N PHE A 113 5.75 -12.34 -12.91
CA PHE A 113 5.61 -10.91 -12.66
C PHE A 113 6.78 -10.19 -13.32
N TYR A 114 6.51 -9.51 -14.41
CA TYR A 114 7.48 -8.63 -15.07
C TYR A 114 7.56 -7.31 -14.31
N LEU A 115 8.75 -6.96 -13.87
CA LEU A 115 8.99 -5.76 -13.06
C LEU A 115 9.21 -4.57 -14.01
N SER A 116 8.22 -3.70 -14.10
CA SER A 116 8.25 -2.50 -14.94
C SER A 116 7.53 -1.37 -14.22
N ASP A 117 8.05 -0.15 -14.36
CA ASP A 117 7.44 1.10 -13.90
C ASP A 117 7.01 2.00 -15.08
N ASP A 118 7.10 1.48 -16.31
CA ASP A 118 6.71 2.16 -17.55
C ASP A 118 5.33 1.69 -18.01
N ALA A 119 4.28 2.48 -17.71
CA ALA A 119 2.90 2.20 -18.09
C ALA A 119 2.68 2.07 -19.61
N ASN A 120 3.47 2.77 -20.44
CA ASN A 120 3.40 2.64 -21.91
C ASN A 120 3.92 1.26 -22.36
N ASN A 121 5.01 0.80 -21.75
CA ASN A 121 5.55 -0.53 -22.00
C ASN A 121 4.56 -1.62 -21.56
N MET A 122 3.97 -1.47 -20.37
CA MET A 122 2.93 -2.39 -19.86
C MET A 122 1.76 -2.49 -20.84
N LEU A 123 1.19 -1.35 -21.24
CA LEU A 123 0.07 -1.30 -22.17
C LEU A 123 0.41 -1.90 -23.53
N SER A 124 1.63 -1.66 -24.04
CA SER A 124 2.09 -2.24 -25.30
C SER A 124 2.15 -3.77 -25.25
N ASN A 125 2.74 -4.34 -24.19
CA ASN A 125 2.81 -5.78 -24.00
C ASN A 125 1.41 -6.42 -23.81
N PHE A 126 0.49 -5.75 -23.13
CA PHE A 126 -0.89 -6.19 -23.03
C PHE A 126 -1.59 -6.20 -24.40
N LYS A 127 -1.49 -5.11 -25.17
CA LYS A 127 -2.10 -5.02 -26.50
C LYS A 127 -1.54 -6.06 -27.48
N ASN A 128 -0.27 -6.43 -27.34
CA ASN A 128 0.37 -7.48 -28.14
C ASN A 128 -0.01 -8.91 -27.69
N GLY A 129 -0.59 -9.06 -26.51
CA GLY A 129 -0.92 -10.36 -25.91
C GLY A 129 0.27 -11.03 -25.20
N ASP A 130 1.37 -10.33 -24.98
CA ASP A 130 2.55 -10.85 -24.28
C ASP A 130 2.30 -10.89 -22.76
N TRP A 131 1.58 -9.90 -22.23
CA TRP A 131 1.16 -9.84 -20.84
C TRP A 131 -0.36 -9.94 -20.73
N LEU A 132 -0.82 -10.81 -19.85
CA LEU A 132 -2.25 -11.10 -19.69
C LEU A 132 -2.95 -10.14 -18.71
N LEU A 133 -2.19 -9.52 -17.81
CA LEU A 133 -2.67 -8.58 -16.82
C LEU A 133 -1.61 -7.50 -16.62
N ILE A 134 -2.04 -6.27 -16.53
CA ILE A 134 -1.22 -5.11 -16.14
C ILE A 134 -1.97 -4.34 -15.06
N ASP A 135 -1.26 -3.72 -14.14
CA ASP A 135 -1.83 -3.01 -12.98
C ASP A 135 -1.84 -1.49 -13.16
N ASP A 136 -1.22 -0.99 -14.24
CA ASP A 136 -1.22 0.43 -14.57
C ASP A 136 -1.34 0.66 -16.08
N VAL A 137 -1.90 1.81 -16.45
CA VAL A 137 -2.00 2.30 -17.82
C VAL A 137 -1.76 3.81 -17.84
N PRO A 138 -1.22 4.39 -18.95
CA PRO A 138 -1.12 5.84 -19.05
C PRO A 138 -2.49 6.51 -18.91
N ASN A 139 -2.57 7.54 -18.06
CA ASN A 139 -3.85 8.20 -17.76
C ASN A 139 -4.55 8.73 -19.02
N GLU A 140 -3.77 9.29 -19.95
CA GLU A 140 -4.26 9.81 -21.23
C GLU A 140 -4.89 8.75 -22.15
N GLU A 141 -4.53 7.48 -21.95
CA GLU A 141 -5.11 6.35 -22.71
C GLU A 141 -6.44 5.85 -22.13
N ILE A 142 -6.75 6.17 -20.86
CA ILE A 142 -7.94 5.66 -20.18
C ILE A 142 -9.26 5.92 -20.96
N PRO A 143 -9.52 7.12 -21.50
CA PRO A 143 -10.75 7.35 -22.27
C PRO A 143 -10.86 6.44 -23.51
N ALA A 144 -9.75 6.21 -24.21
CA ALA A 144 -9.72 5.33 -25.37
C ALA A 144 -9.88 3.86 -24.98
N LEU A 145 -9.20 3.45 -23.87
CA LEU A 145 -9.28 2.08 -23.36
C LEU A 145 -10.68 1.72 -22.87
N LYS A 146 -11.43 2.65 -22.28
CA LYS A 146 -12.85 2.44 -21.91
C LYS A 146 -13.72 2.07 -23.10
N VAL A 147 -13.35 2.51 -24.28
CA VAL A 147 -14.07 2.20 -25.52
C VAL A 147 -13.55 0.93 -26.20
N GLN A 148 -12.23 0.75 -26.21
CA GLN A 148 -11.56 -0.37 -26.91
C GLN A 148 -11.61 -1.67 -26.12
N TYR A 149 -11.52 -1.58 -24.79
CA TYR A 149 -11.43 -2.71 -23.85
C TYR A 149 -12.46 -2.58 -22.71
N PRO A 150 -13.78 -2.47 -23.02
CA PRO A 150 -14.80 -2.17 -22.01
C PRO A 150 -15.01 -3.28 -20.97
N ASN A 151 -14.57 -4.51 -21.26
CA ASN A 151 -14.67 -5.65 -20.35
C ASN A 151 -13.36 -5.99 -19.63
N GLU A 152 -12.26 -5.54 -20.17
CA GLU A 152 -10.90 -5.81 -19.68
C GLU A 152 -10.39 -4.69 -18.77
N LEU A 153 -10.75 -3.42 -19.08
CA LEU A 153 -10.38 -2.29 -18.23
C LEU A 153 -11.25 -2.24 -16.98
N VAL A 154 -10.63 -2.46 -15.84
CA VAL A 154 -11.29 -2.35 -14.52
C VAL A 154 -10.82 -1.06 -13.84
N VAL A 155 -11.76 -0.17 -13.54
CA VAL A 155 -11.53 1.01 -12.70
C VAL A 155 -12.24 0.78 -11.38
N ALA A 156 -11.48 0.61 -10.31
CA ALA A 156 -11.98 0.36 -8.97
C ALA A 156 -11.67 1.55 -8.05
N GLY A 157 -12.68 1.95 -7.25
CA GLY A 157 -12.49 2.98 -6.22
C GLY A 157 -11.62 2.46 -5.08
N GLN A 158 -10.76 3.32 -4.55
CA GLN A 158 -9.96 3.05 -3.36
C GLN A 158 -10.36 4.02 -2.24
N ILE A 159 -10.36 3.52 -1.00
CA ILE A 159 -10.52 4.36 0.18
C ILE A 159 -9.17 5.02 0.48
N GLY A 160 -8.90 6.12 -0.19
CA GLY A 160 -7.65 6.84 -0.08
C GLY A 160 -7.79 8.29 -0.49
N THR A 161 -6.97 9.16 0.08
CA THR A 161 -6.89 10.58 -0.28
C THR A 161 -5.45 10.90 -0.68
N TYR A 162 -5.25 11.27 -1.93
CA TYR A 162 -3.97 11.78 -2.41
C TYR A 162 -3.87 13.28 -2.09
N TYR A 163 -2.76 13.70 -1.49
CA TYR A 163 -2.60 15.06 -1.03
C TYR A 163 -1.15 15.54 -1.15
N VAL A 164 -0.99 16.85 -1.20
CA VAL A 164 0.32 17.52 -1.17
C VAL A 164 0.62 17.95 0.25
N CYS A 165 1.75 17.52 0.78
CA CYS A 165 2.27 17.99 2.06
C CYS A 165 3.19 19.20 1.87
N TRP A 166 3.01 20.21 2.70
CA TRP A 166 3.95 21.29 2.81
C TRP A 166 5.03 20.98 3.86
N ASN A 167 6.29 21.17 3.51
CA ASN A 167 7.35 21.12 4.53
C ASN A 167 7.24 22.36 5.43
N VAL A 168 6.59 22.19 6.57
CA VAL A 168 6.35 23.31 7.51
C VAL A 168 7.61 23.78 8.23
N ASN A 169 8.71 23.03 8.17
CA ASN A 169 9.99 23.42 8.77
C ASN A 169 10.78 24.39 7.88
N GLU A 170 10.43 24.49 6.60
CA GLU A 170 11.06 25.42 5.68
C GLU A 170 10.50 26.84 5.83
N ASP A 171 11.39 27.82 5.77
CA ASP A 171 10.99 29.23 5.80
C ASP A 171 10.59 29.69 4.39
N ILE A 172 9.29 29.99 4.22
CA ILE A 172 8.71 30.48 2.97
C ILE A 172 8.46 32.01 3.00
N LEU A 173 8.83 32.70 4.09
CA LEU A 173 8.71 34.14 4.16
C LEU A 173 9.83 34.82 3.35
N PRO A 174 9.51 35.96 2.69
CA PRO A 174 10.56 36.81 2.12
C PRO A 174 11.56 37.25 3.18
N ALA A 175 12.85 37.26 2.85
CA ALA A 175 13.92 37.60 3.78
C ALA A 175 13.74 38.99 4.42
N ASN A 176 13.00 39.91 3.76
CA ASN A 176 12.71 41.25 4.23
C ASN A 176 11.34 41.40 4.89
N SER A 177 10.67 40.30 5.23
CA SER A 177 9.35 40.32 5.86
C SER A 177 9.34 41.02 7.22
N GLY A 178 10.44 40.92 7.97
CA GLY A 178 10.57 41.44 9.34
C GLY A 178 9.65 40.73 10.36
N LEU A 179 8.93 39.70 9.96
CA LEU A 179 8.00 38.93 10.81
C LEU A 179 8.75 37.94 11.66
N THR A 180 8.35 37.80 12.91
CA THR A 180 8.89 36.80 13.86
C THR A 180 7.79 36.20 14.72
N GLY A 181 8.06 35.04 15.36
CA GLY A 181 7.15 34.41 16.29
C GLY A 181 5.79 34.08 15.67
N GLU A 182 4.70 34.22 16.40
CA GLU A 182 3.34 33.90 15.99
C GLU A 182 2.91 34.60 14.69
N ALA A 183 3.32 35.86 14.50
CA ALA A 183 3.02 36.63 13.29
C ALA A 183 3.67 36.01 12.05
N ALA A 184 4.90 35.50 12.17
CA ALA A 184 5.58 34.77 11.09
C ALA A 184 4.86 33.47 10.76
N GLU A 185 4.51 32.68 11.77
CA GLU A 185 3.81 31.37 11.55
C GLU A 185 2.43 31.56 10.91
N LYS A 186 1.69 32.60 11.31
CA LYS A 186 0.42 32.95 10.69
C LYS A 186 0.62 33.36 9.21
N ALA A 187 1.61 34.19 8.91
CA ALA A 187 1.89 34.59 7.54
C ALA A 187 2.31 33.39 6.65
N LYS A 188 3.14 32.49 7.17
CA LYS A 188 3.50 31.22 6.47
C LYS A 188 2.27 30.35 6.19
N ALA A 189 1.34 30.23 7.14
CA ALA A 189 0.10 29.51 6.96
C ALA A 189 -0.78 30.11 5.85
N GLU A 190 -0.90 31.45 5.82
CA GLU A 190 -1.65 32.17 4.77
C GLU A 190 -1.01 31.99 3.39
N ILE A 191 0.32 31.97 3.28
CA ILE A 191 1.02 31.73 2.01
C ILE A 191 0.73 30.29 1.54
N ARG A 192 0.87 29.28 2.41
CA ARG A 192 0.54 27.88 2.07
C ARG A 192 -0.91 27.74 1.62
N LYS A 193 -1.83 28.41 2.33
CA LYS A 193 -3.24 28.42 1.95
C LYS A 193 -3.44 29.07 0.57
N ALA A 194 -2.80 30.20 0.30
CA ALA A 194 -2.90 30.87 -1.01
C ALA A 194 -2.39 29.93 -2.14
N LEU A 195 -1.26 29.25 -1.94
CA LEU A 195 -0.73 28.28 -2.89
C LEU A 195 -1.70 27.10 -3.09
N SER A 196 -2.37 26.65 -2.04
CA SER A 196 -3.36 25.57 -2.14
C SER A 196 -4.61 25.98 -2.95
N LEU A 197 -4.97 27.27 -2.92
CA LEU A 197 -6.15 27.79 -3.64
C LEU A 197 -5.93 27.94 -5.16
N VAL A 198 -4.69 27.95 -5.64
CA VAL A 198 -4.39 27.98 -7.09
C VAL A 198 -4.43 26.58 -7.73
N LEU A 199 -4.52 25.52 -6.93
CA LEU A 199 -4.62 24.16 -7.44
C LEU A 199 -6.07 23.86 -7.86
N ASP A 200 -6.30 23.73 -9.15
CA ASP A 200 -7.58 23.28 -9.69
C ASP A 200 -7.71 21.76 -9.55
N ARG A 201 -8.41 21.33 -8.50
CA ARG A 201 -8.58 19.91 -8.20
C ARG A 201 -9.48 19.20 -9.20
N ASN A 202 -10.47 19.91 -9.80
CA ASN A 202 -11.30 19.34 -10.86
C ASN A 202 -10.45 19.04 -12.08
N TYR A 203 -9.62 19.99 -12.51
CA TYR A 203 -8.70 19.77 -13.63
C TYR A 203 -7.76 18.57 -13.38
N ILE A 204 -7.22 18.45 -12.15
CA ILE A 204 -6.36 17.32 -11.79
C ILE A 204 -7.11 15.99 -11.90
N CYS A 205 -8.36 15.92 -11.42
CA CYS A 205 -9.16 14.70 -11.46
C CYS A 205 -9.62 14.35 -12.89
N ASP A 206 -10.12 15.36 -13.62
CA ASP A 206 -10.82 15.14 -14.89
C ASP A 206 -9.86 15.07 -16.08
N GLU A 207 -8.79 15.87 -16.08
CA GLU A 207 -7.89 16.00 -17.22
C GLU A 207 -6.56 15.30 -17.05
N ILE A 208 -6.09 15.14 -15.79
CA ILE A 208 -4.81 14.48 -15.50
C ILE A 208 -5.04 13.05 -15.02
N GLY A 209 -5.91 12.85 -14.04
CA GLY A 209 -6.19 11.53 -13.47
C GLY A 209 -7.00 10.63 -14.38
N GLN A 210 -8.13 11.12 -14.91
CA GLN A 210 -9.02 10.49 -15.89
C GLN A 210 -9.62 9.13 -15.50
N ALA A 211 -9.31 8.63 -14.30
CA ALA A 211 -9.79 7.33 -13.81
C ALA A 211 -11.00 7.45 -12.84
N GLY A 212 -11.64 8.61 -12.76
CA GLY A 212 -12.84 8.83 -11.94
C GLY A 212 -12.53 9.24 -10.50
N GLN A 213 -11.36 9.76 -10.24
CA GLN A 213 -11.02 10.41 -8.98
C GLN A 213 -11.96 11.57 -8.70
N VAL A 214 -12.22 11.85 -7.42
CA VAL A 214 -13.11 12.94 -6.99
C VAL A 214 -12.28 13.98 -6.22
N PRO A 215 -12.48 15.28 -6.50
CA PRO A 215 -11.81 16.35 -5.76
C PRO A 215 -12.08 16.25 -4.27
N ALA A 216 -11.04 16.07 -3.45
CA ALA A 216 -11.20 15.92 -2.02
C ALA A 216 -11.55 17.24 -1.34
N SER A 217 -12.60 17.25 -0.51
CA SER A 217 -12.97 18.37 0.37
C SER A 217 -12.49 18.13 1.81
N SER A 218 -12.08 16.91 2.14
CA SER A 218 -11.55 16.54 3.46
C SER A 218 -10.44 15.50 3.31
N PHE A 219 -9.71 15.26 4.42
CA PHE A 219 -8.70 14.23 4.48
C PHE A 219 -9.30 12.81 4.53
N VAL A 220 -10.54 12.69 5.03
CA VAL A 220 -11.25 11.42 5.08
C VAL A 220 -11.85 11.12 3.71
N ALA A 221 -11.49 9.98 3.15
CA ALA A 221 -11.94 9.55 1.83
C ALA A 221 -13.44 9.20 1.79
N MET A 222 -14.01 9.25 0.59
CA MET A 222 -15.36 8.72 0.32
C MET A 222 -15.44 7.24 0.67
N GLY A 223 -16.60 6.80 1.14
CA GLY A 223 -16.82 5.40 1.56
C GLY A 223 -16.60 5.17 3.06
N MET A 224 -15.99 6.11 3.76
CA MET A 224 -15.91 6.09 5.22
C MET A 224 -17.22 6.57 5.84
N THR A 225 -17.66 5.90 6.91
CA THR A 225 -18.91 6.22 7.61
C THR A 225 -18.67 6.66 9.04
N ASN A 226 -19.57 7.47 9.56
CA ASN A 226 -19.68 7.76 10.97
C ASN A 226 -20.19 6.51 11.76
N ALA A 227 -20.11 6.56 13.09
CA ALA A 227 -20.58 5.47 13.95
C ALA A 227 -22.09 5.15 13.79
N ASP A 228 -22.88 6.10 13.33
CA ASP A 228 -24.32 5.94 13.05
C ASP A 228 -24.59 5.42 11.62
N GLY A 229 -23.57 5.11 10.83
CA GLY A 229 -23.68 4.62 9.45
C GLY A 229 -23.86 5.72 8.39
N SER A 230 -23.98 6.99 8.79
CA SER A 230 -23.99 8.09 7.83
C SER A 230 -22.65 8.27 7.15
N GLN A 231 -22.65 8.78 5.91
CA GLN A 231 -21.38 9.07 5.21
C GLN A 231 -20.62 10.18 5.92
N PHE A 232 -19.32 9.97 6.18
CA PHE A 232 -18.45 11.00 6.76
C PHE A 232 -18.15 12.10 5.74
N TYR A 233 -17.81 11.67 4.51
CA TYR A 233 -17.52 12.60 3.42
C TYR A 233 -18.83 13.22 2.90
N GLN A 234 -18.84 14.55 2.86
CA GLN A 234 -19.92 15.31 2.25
C GLN A 234 -19.31 16.22 1.16
N THR A 235 -19.81 16.09 -0.05
CA THR A 235 -19.42 16.93 -1.20
C THR A 235 -19.99 18.34 -1.07
#